data_f0ed4c758d7d19577ed4a7b85989effa
#
_entry.id   f0ed4c758d7d19577ed4a7b85989effa
#
_cell.length_a   1.000
_cell.length_b   1.000
_cell.length_c   1.000
_cell.angle_alpha   90.00
_cell.angle_beta   90.00
_cell.angle_gamma   90.00
#
_symmetry.space_group_name_H-M   'P 1'
#
loop_
_entity.id
_entity.type
_entity.pdbx_description
1 polymer ?
#
loop_
_entity_poly.entity_id
_entity_poly.type
_entity_poly.pdbx_seq_one_letter_code
_entity_poly.pdbx_strand_id
1 'polypeptide(L)'
;SFASNVPDTAEKEDFGLHTDFFIELKNKIKDAVEICRGDKVREVSYHCQKWVEGAYAGYHSDNTPIDSPEFNSFERSKWAAFLYLNDDFEGGVLNFRDHEISITPKVGMLVAFAGGHHNIHEVQMITKGLRLTIGSFWDNAEVVYSKEKQDFWEKDIAEQRKQQADDAELWAKMKERGERMKPGPDQTAKKDVALGVK
;
A
#
# COMPACT_ATOMS: atom_id res chain seq x y z
N SER A 1 -2.23 -7.31 -6.78
CA SER A 1 -2.18 -5.86 -6.96
C SER A 1 -1.03 -5.52 -7.89
N PHE A 2 -1.32 -4.88 -9.04
CA PHE A 2 -0.27 -4.33 -9.88
C PHE A 2 0.04 -2.94 -9.35
N ALA A 3 1.07 -2.84 -8.50
CA ALA A 3 1.62 -1.56 -8.10
C ALA A 3 2.63 -1.14 -9.16
N SER A 4 2.32 -0.14 -9.96
CA SER A 4 3.35 0.57 -10.71
C SER A 4 3.88 1.67 -9.79
N ASN A 5 5.06 1.49 -9.23
CA ASN A 5 5.76 2.53 -8.49
C ASN A 5 6.08 3.68 -9.43
N VAL A 6 5.67 4.90 -9.07
CA VAL A 6 6.14 6.13 -9.71
C VAL A 6 7.44 6.53 -8.99
N PRO A 7 8.62 6.40 -9.59
CA PRO A 7 9.86 6.78 -8.95
C PRO A 7 9.88 8.28 -8.66
N ASP A 8 10.54 8.68 -7.57
CA ASP A 8 10.72 10.10 -7.23
C ASP A 8 11.55 10.86 -8.28
N THR A 9 12.28 10.10 -9.09
CA THR A 9 13.11 10.57 -10.20
C THR A 9 12.57 10.15 -11.56
N ALA A 10 11.26 9.81 -11.66
CA ALA A 10 10.67 9.43 -12.92
C ALA A 10 10.88 10.56 -13.94
N GLU A 11 11.65 10.29 -14.95
CA GLU A 11 11.79 11.20 -16.06
C GLU A 11 10.45 11.32 -16.78
N LYS A 12 10.17 12.47 -17.38
CA LYS A 12 8.88 12.74 -18.07
C LYS A 12 8.52 11.69 -19.14
N GLU A 13 9.48 10.95 -19.60
CA GLU A 13 9.33 9.88 -20.58
C GLU A 13 8.61 8.63 -20.04
N ASP A 14 8.64 8.39 -18.71
CA ASP A 14 8.09 7.17 -18.10
C ASP A 14 6.56 7.18 -17.94
N PHE A 15 5.93 8.37 -17.89
CA PHE A 15 4.48 8.53 -17.64
C PHE A 15 3.76 9.30 -18.75
N GLY A 16 4.46 9.69 -19.80
CA GLY A 16 3.89 10.41 -20.93
C GLY A 16 3.28 11.76 -20.54
N LEU A 17 2.18 12.13 -21.18
CA LEU A 17 1.54 13.45 -21.06
C LEU A 17 1.00 13.79 -19.64
N HIS A 18 0.97 12.84 -18.70
CA HIS A 18 0.34 13.03 -17.38
C HIS A 18 1.33 13.09 -16.22
N THR A 19 2.63 13.03 -16.47
CA THR A 19 3.67 13.04 -15.41
C THR A 19 3.54 14.24 -14.48
N ASP A 20 3.39 15.44 -15.03
CA ASP A 20 3.29 16.67 -14.22
C ASP A 20 2.05 16.63 -13.31
N PHE A 21 0.93 16.08 -13.79
CA PHE A 21 -0.28 15.88 -12.99
C PHE A 21 -0.04 14.94 -11.80
N PHE A 22 0.61 13.80 -12.01
CA PHE A 22 0.89 12.85 -10.93
C PHE A 22 1.89 13.40 -9.91
N ILE A 23 2.88 14.18 -10.34
CA ILE A 23 3.82 14.88 -9.46
C ILE A 23 3.08 15.91 -8.61
N GLU A 24 2.23 16.73 -9.22
CA GLU A 24 1.43 17.73 -8.51
C GLU A 24 0.50 17.05 -7.48
N LEU A 25 -0.15 15.96 -7.86
CA LEU A 25 -1.04 15.21 -6.99
C LEU A 25 -0.27 14.59 -5.81
N LYS A 26 0.91 14.02 -6.04
CA LYS A 26 1.81 13.53 -5.00
C LYS A 26 2.15 14.63 -4.00
N ASN A 27 2.51 15.81 -4.49
CA ASN A 27 2.84 16.94 -3.62
C ASN A 27 1.63 17.40 -2.78
N LYS A 28 0.43 17.44 -3.36
CA LYS A 28 -0.80 17.75 -2.61
C LYS A 28 -1.09 16.71 -1.51
N ILE A 29 -0.89 15.42 -1.80
CA ILE A 29 -1.04 14.36 -0.79
C ILE A 29 0.01 14.54 0.31
N LYS A 30 1.27 14.79 -0.06
CA LYS A 30 2.35 15.09 0.89
C LYS A 30 1.98 16.24 1.82
N ASP A 31 1.57 17.37 1.26
CA ASP A 31 1.18 18.55 2.04
C ASP A 31 0.04 18.25 3.01
N ALA A 32 -0.96 17.49 2.57
CA ALA A 32 -2.06 17.06 3.44
C ALA A 32 -1.58 16.17 4.59
N VAL A 33 -0.66 15.23 4.34
CA VAL A 33 -0.06 14.39 5.39
C VAL A 33 0.73 15.26 6.37
N GLU A 34 1.57 16.20 5.90
CA GLU A 34 2.34 17.12 6.74
C GLU A 34 1.43 17.99 7.61
N ILE A 35 0.34 18.54 7.06
CA ILE A 35 -0.65 19.33 7.81
C ILE A 35 -1.31 18.48 8.92
N CYS A 36 -1.72 17.26 8.60
CA CYS A 36 -2.36 16.37 9.58
C CYS A 36 -1.41 15.92 10.69
N ARG A 37 -0.12 15.85 10.41
CA ARG A 37 0.89 15.31 11.32
C ARG A 37 1.66 16.37 12.09
N GLY A 38 1.82 17.56 11.52
CA GLY A 38 2.67 18.62 12.05
C GLY A 38 4.17 18.41 11.80
N ASP A 39 4.55 17.33 11.10
CA ASP A 39 5.94 16.96 10.81
C ASP A 39 6.21 16.96 9.31
N LYS A 40 7.45 17.21 8.92
CA LYS A 40 7.90 17.02 7.54
C LYS A 40 8.05 15.55 7.21
N VAL A 41 7.55 15.17 6.03
CA VAL A 41 7.63 13.79 5.57
C VAL A 41 8.42 13.66 4.27
N ARG A 42 9.05 12.48 4.10
CA ARG A 42 9.67 12.04 2.85
C ARG A 42 8.95 10.83 2.31
N GLU A 43 8.91 10.72 1.00
CA GLU A 43 8.29 9.58 0.33
C GLU A 43 9.03 8.27 0.65
N VAL A 44 8.25 7.22 0.88
CA VAL A 44 8.71 5.82 0.90
C VAL A 44 8.24 5.13 -0.36
N SER A 45 6.94 5.28 -0.70
CA SER A 45 6.39 4.79 -1.95
C SER A 45 5.15 5.58 -2.34
N TYR A 46 4.90 5.66 -3.65
CA TYR A 46 3.74 6.29 -4.26
C TYR A 46 3.32 5.46 -5.48
N HIS A 47 2.10 4.92 -5.48
CA HIS A 47 1.69 3.99 -6.52
C HIS A 47 0.18 3.97 -6.73
N CYS A 48 -0.24 3.63 -7.96
CA CYS A 48 -1.64 3.36 -8.26
C CYS A 48 -2.00 1.92 -7.87
N GLN A 49 -3.13 1.75 -7.21
CA GLN A 49 -3.67 0.45 -6.81
C GLN A 49 -4.97 0.17 -7.56
N LYS A 50 -5.06 -1.02 -8.10
CA LYS A 50 -6.24 -1.56 -8.75
C LYS A 50 -6.74 -2.76 -7.97
N TRP A 51 -7.97 -2.67 -7.44
CA TRP A 51 -8.63 -3.71 -6.68
C TRP A 51 -9.82 -4.22 -7.47
N VAL A 52 -9.73 -5.43 -7.97
CA VAL A 52 -10.80 -6.09 -8.73
C VAL A 52 -11.78 -6.77 -7.79
N GLU A 53 -12.93 -7.18 -8.31
CA GLU A 53 -13.90 -8.01 -7.61
C GLU A 53 -13.23 -9.23 -6.97
N GLY A 54 -13.53 -9.51 -5.70
CA GLY A 54 -12.91 -10.53 -4.86
C GLY A 54 -11.62 -10.08 -4.16
N ALA A 55 -11.05 -8.91 -4.47
CA ALA A 55 -9.87 -8.39 -3.78
C ALA A 55 -10.23 -7.82 -2.40
N TYR A 56 -9.40 -8.10 -1.41
CA TYR A 56 -9.52 -7.59 -0.05
C TYR A 56 -8.14 -7.52 0.62
N ALA A 57 -8.05 -6.82 1.75
CA ALA A 57 -6.90 -6.91 2.66
C ALA A 57 -7.44 -7.15 4.08
N GLY A 58 -7.04 -8.26 4.69
CA GLY A 58 -7.39 -8.57 6.08
C GLY A 58 -6.73 -7.60 7.06
N TYR A 59 -7.11 -7.69 8.34
CA TYR A 59 -6.57 -6.81 9.38
C TYR A 59 -5.04 -6.88 9.47
N HIS A 60 -4.41 -5.72 9.33
CA HIS A 60 -2.95 -5.56 9.37
C HIS A 60 -2.58 -4.16 9.86
N SER A 61 -1.30 -3.99 10.16
CA SER A 61 -0.65 -2.67 10.26
C SER A 61 0.36 -2.52 9.13
N ASP A 62 0.59 -1.30 8.64
CA ASP A 62 1.43 -1.06 7.47
C ASP A 62 2.93 -1.20 7.76
N ASN A 63 3.37 -0.86 8.98
CA ASN A 63 4.79 -0.74 9.28
C ASN A 63 5.35 -1.75 10.28
N THR A 64 4.52 -2.65 10.80
CA THR A 64 4.97 -3.59 11.83
C THR A 64 4.40 -4.98 11.56
N PRO A 65 5.17 -5.90 10.96
CA PRO A 65 4.81 -7.31 10.95
C PRO A 65 4.71 -7.79 12.39
N ILE A 66 3.64 -8.51 12.70
CA ILE A 66 3.34 -8.97 14.06
C ILE A 66 4.42 -9.90 14.62
N ASP A 67 5.24 -10.52 13.76
CA ASP A 67 6.10 -11.65 14.12
C ASP A 67 7.61 -11.44 13.90
N SER A 68 8.09 -10.22 13.60
CA SER A 68 9.53 -9.99 13.42
C SER A 68 10.06 -8.83 14.27
N PRO A 69 10.92 -9.11 15.28
CA PRO A 69 11.60 -8.07 16.04
C PRO A 69 12.81 -7.48 15.32
N GLU A 70 13.22 -8.05 14.17
CA GLU A 70 14.37 -7.62 13.40
C GLU A 70 14.05 -6.51 12.41
N PHE A 71 15.03 -6.06 11.63
CA PHE A 71 14.84 -5.03 10.61
C PHE A 71 13.65 -5.37 9.70
N ASN A 72 12.73 -4.44 9.62
CA ASN A 72 11.51 -4.57 8.83
C ASN A 72 11.55 -3.58 7.69
N SER A 73 11.39 -4.06 6.46
CA SER A 73 11.34 -3.23 5.26
C SER A 73 10.21 -2.19 5.28
N PHE A 74 9.15 -2.46 6.04
CA PHE A 74 8.00 -1.56 6.19
C PHE A 74 8.17 -0.52 7.31
N GLU A 75 9.25 -0.57 8.10
CA GLU A 75 9.48 0.35 9.23
C GLU A 75 9.37 1.84 8.83
N ARG A 76 9.71 2.16 7.59
CA ARG A 76 9.64 3.50 7.04
C ARG A 76 8.22 3.95 6.68
N SER A 77 7.26 3.05 6.58
CA SER A 77 5.85 3.38 6.32
C SER A 77 5.19 3.93 7.59
N LYS A 78 5.73 5.06 8.10
CA LYS A 78 5.22 5.70 9.34
C LYS A 78 3.82 6.25 9.17
N TRP A 79 3.51 6.71 7.96
CA TRP A 79 2.21 7.26 7.57
C TRP A 79 1.77 6.63 6.27
N ALA A 80 0.50 6.24 6.21
CA ALA A 80 -0.18 5.82 5.00
C ALA A 80 -1.18 6.89 4.56
N ALA A 81 -1.32 7.09 3.27
CA ALA A 81 -2.37 7.94 2.73
C ALA A 81 -2.92 7.33 1.43
N PHE A 82 -4.25 7.24 1.36
CA PHE A 82 -4.97 6.66 0.23
C PHE A 82 -5.95 7.67 -0.35
N LEU A 83 -5.74 8.02 -1.62
CA LEU A 83 -6.68 8.86 -2.38
C LEU A 83 -7.56 7.94 -3.24
N TYR A 84 -8.88 8.05 -3.07
CA TYR A 84 -9.84 7.30 -3.86
C TYR A 84 -10.12 8.00 -5.20
N LEU A 85 -9.91 7.27 -6.30
CA LEU A 85 -10.06 7.80 -7.66
C LEU A 85 -11.47 7.57 -8.23
N ASN A 86 -12.22 6.65 -7.63
CA ASN A 86 -13.61 6.36 -7.99
C ASN A 86 -14.40 5.85 -6.79
N ASP A 87 -15.73 5.76 -6.91
CA ASP A 87 -16.65 5.21 -5.92
C ASP A 87 -17.80 4.40 -6.55
N ASP A 88 -17.66 4.04 -7.84
CA ASP A 88 -18.62 3.25 -8.61
C ASP A 88 -18.39 1.74 -8.47
N PHE A 89 -18.12 1.29 -7.26
CA PHE A 89 -17.94 -0.12 -6.88
C PHE A 89 -18.70 -0.44 -5.58
N GLU A 90 -18.87 -1.74 -5.27
CA GLU A 90 -19.50 -2.21 -4.04
C GLU A 90 -18.49 -2.92 -3.14
N GLY A 91 -18.60 -2.77 -1.82
CA GLY A 91 -17.63 -3.25 -0.83
C GLY A 91 -16.46 -2.28 -0.64
N GLY A 92 -15.30 -2.80 -0.30
CA GLY A 92 -14.06 -2.01 -0.19
C GLY A 92 -14.04 -0.98 0.94
N VAL A 93 -14.89 -1.14 1.96
CA VAL A 93 -14.90 -0.30 3.16
C VAL A 93 -13.57 -0.46 3.88
N LEU A 94 -12.99 0.65 4.33
CA LEU A 94 -11.79 0.68 5.17
C LEU A 94 -12.23 0.71 6.63
N ASN A 95 -11.94 -0.36 7.36
CA ASN A 95 -12.26 -0.48 8.79
C ASN A 95 -11.01 -0.36 9.64
N PHE A 96 -11.09 0.41 10.70
CA PHE A 96 -10.09 0.50 11.76
C PHE A 96 -10.61 -0.24 12.99
N ARG A 97 -10.01 -1.41 13.29
CA ARG A 97 -10.49 -2.34 14.29
C ARG A 97 -10.63 -1.71 15.67
N ASP A 98 -9.55 -1.11 16.15
CA ASP A 98 -9.45 -0.64 17.55
C ASP A 98 -10.08 0.73 17.77
N HIS A 99 -10.50 1.40 16.70
CA HIS A 99 -11.21 2.69 16.75
C HIS A 99 -12.70 2.58 16.46
N GLU A 100 -13.17 1.41 16.03
CA GLU A 100 -14.57 1.20 15.61
C GLU A 100 -14.99 2.17 14.48
N ILE A 101 -14.03 2.55 13.61
CA ILE A 101 -14.26 3.48 12.51
C ILE A 101 -14.35 2.67 11.21
N SER A 102 -15.41 2.93 10.45
CA SER A 102 -15.61 2.40 9.09
C SER A 102 -15.73 3.55 8.11
N ILE A 103 -14.88 3.56 7.10
CA ILE A 103 -14.85 4.59 6.06
C ILE A 103 -15.34 3.99 4.75
N THR A 104 -16.51 4.44 4.30
CA THR A 104 -17.01 4.14 2.96
C THR A 104 -16.29 5.04 1.95
N PRO A 105 -15.61 4.49 0.96
CA PRO A 105 -14.89 5.28 -0.06
C PRO A 105 -15.79 6.26 -0.81
N LYS A 106 -15.23 7.44 -1.10
CA LYS A 106 -15.82 8.43 -2.00
C LYS A 106 -14.75 8.95 -2.94
N VAL A 107 -15.10 9.19 -4.19
CA VAL A 107 -14.19 9.78 -5.16
C VAL A 107 -13.63 11.10 -4.64
N GLY A 108 -12.32 11.30 -4.75
CA GLY A 108 -11.61 12.48 -4.25
C GLY A 108 -11.34 12.49 -2.74
N MET A 109 -11.82 11.50 -1.98
CA MET A 109 -11.51 11.36 -0.56
C MET A 109 -10.06 10.96 -0.37
N LEU A 110 -9.35 11.66 0.51
CA LEU A 110 -8.03 11.28 1.01
C LEU A 110 -8.16 10.82 2.46
N VAL A 111 -7.69 9.61 2.76
CA VAL A 111 -7.60 9.06 4.11
C VAL A 111 -6.14 8.91 4.46
N ALA A 112 -5.68 9.54 5.54
CA ALA A 112 -4.30 9.47 6.01
C ALA A 112 -4.26 9.06 7.48
N PHE A 113 -3.36 8.14 7.84
CA PHE A 113 -3.21 7.61 9.19
C PHE A 113 -1.79 7.11 9.46
N ALA A 114 -1.45 6.93 10.74
CA ALA A 114 -0.18 6.32 11.14
C ALA A 114 -0.19 4.81 10.85
N GLY A 115 0.88 4.30 10.22
CA GLY A 115 0.98 2.93 9.77
C GLY A 115 1.19 1.86 10.86
N GLY A 116 1.27 2.27 12.14
CA GLY A 116 1.59 1.38 13.27
C GLY A 116 0.39 0.61 13.84
N HIS A 117 0.67 -0.20 14.88
CA HIS A 117 -0.32 -1.06 15.55
C HIS A 117 -1.55 -0.35 16.11
N HIS A 118 -1.46 0.95 16.37
CA HIS A 118 -2.62 1.73 16.83
C HIS A 118 -3.71 1.89 15.76
N ASN A 119 -3.38 1.61 14.49
CA ASN A 119 -4.30 1.74 13.37
C ASN A 119 -4.39 0.42 12.59
N ILE A 120 -4.61 -0.69 13.31
CA ILE A 120 -4.91 -1.97 12.66
C ILE A 120 -6.18 -1.81 11.85
N HIS A 121 -6.06 -2.08 10.55
CA HIS A 121 -7.13 -1.83 9.60
C HIS A 121 -7.24 -2.96 8.57
N GLU A 122 -8.40 -3.00 7.93
CA GLU A 122 -8.70 -3.91 6.82
C GLU A 122 -9.34 -3.13 5.66
N VAL A 123 -9.24 -3.69 4.48
CA VAL A 123 -10.10 -3.32 3.34
C VAL A 123 -11.04 -4.48 3.08
N GLN A 124 -12.33 -4.27 3.28
CA GLN A 124 -13.34 -5.28 2.98
C GLN A 124 -13.29 -5.68 1.50
N MET A 125 -13.77 -6.89 1.21
CA MET A 125 -13.81 -7.42 -0.15
C MET A 125 -14.58 -6.49 -1.10
N ILE A 126 -14.01 -6.29 -2.28
CA ILE A 126 -14.73 -5.67 -3.40
C ILE A 126 -15.73 -6.70 -3.91
N THR A 127 -17.00 -6.43 -3.73
CA THR A 127 -18.08 -7.37 -4.11
C THR A 127 -18.58 -7.16 -5.53
N LYS A 128 -18.32 -5.96 -6.10
CA LYS A 128 -18.66 -5.66 -7.49
C LYS A 128 -17.84 -4.47 -8.00
N GLY A 129 -17.44 -4.54 -9.26
CA GLY A 129 -16.77 -3.43 -9.95
C GLY A 129 -15.25 -3.38 -9.70
N LEU A 130 -14.71 -2.18 -9.78
CA LEU A 130 -13.29 -1.90 -9.73
C LEU A 130 -13.01 -0.71 -8.81
N ARG A 131 -12.22 -0.91 -7.76
CA ARG A 131 -11.75 0.19 -6.90
C ARG A 131 -10.36 0.63 -7.36
N LEU A 132 -10.21 1.93 -7.59
CA LEU A 132 -8.96 2.58 -7.96
C LEU A 132 -8.54 3.55 -6.85
N THR A 133 -7.29 3.42 -6.39
CA THR A 133 -6.72 4.34 -5.40
C THR A 133 -5.28 4.71 -5.77
N ILE A 134 -4.84 5.86 -5.30
CA ILE A 134 -3.42 6.15 -5.15
C ILE A 134 -3.08 5.86 -3.70
N GLY A 135 -2.19 4.88 -3.49
CA GLY A 135 -1.59 4.58 -2.20
C GLY A 135 -0.24 5.24 -2.08
N SER A 136 0.04 5.82 -0.92
CA SER A 136 1.32 6.43 -0.64
C SER A 136 1.74 6.17 0.80
N PHE A 137 3.04 5.94 0.99
CA PHE A 137 3.63 5.72 2.30
C PHE A 137 4.74 6.74 2.54
N TRP A 138 4.80 7.24 3.76
CA TRP A 138 5.65 8.36 4.13
C TRP A 138 6.40 8.06 5.41
N ASP A 139 7.65 8.52 5.45
CA ASP A 139 8.52 8.47 6.61
C ASP A 139 8.72 9.89 7.17
N ASN A 140 9.20 10.02 8.41
CA ASN A 140 9.62 11.31 8.95
C ASN A 140 10.90 11.77 8.23
N ALA A 141 10.87 12.97 7.65
CA ALA A 141 12.00 13.51 6.88
C ALA A 141 13.25 13.78 7.72
N GLU A 142 13.09 14.00 9.04
CA GLU A 142 14.18 14.34 9.95
C GLU A 142 14.92 13.11 10.51
N VAL A 143 14.34 11.91 10.39
CA VAL A 143 14.96 10.67 10.88
C VAL A 143 16.12 10.27 9.99
N VAL A 144 17.32 10.14 10.58
CA VAL A 144 18.52 9.61 9.93
C VAL A 144 18.68 8.15 10.36
N TYR A 145 18.70 7.25 9.40
CA TYR A 145 18.90 5.82 9.64
C TYR A 145 20.37 5.42 9.48
N SER A 146 20.79 4.39 10.21
CA SER A 146 22.14 3.83 10.05
C SER A 146 22.37 3.29 8.64
N LYS A 147 23.62 3.28 8.19
CA LYS A 147 24.02 2.74 6.89
C LYS A 147 23.56 1.28 6.75
N GLU A 148 23.70 0.49 7.81
CA GLU A 148 23.28 -0.92 7.84
C GLU A 148 21.78 -1.09 7.54
N LYS A 149 20.91 -0.25 8.14
CA LYS A 149 19.48 -0.25 7.84
C LYS A 149 19.18 0.15 6.41
N GLN A 150 19.88 1.16 5.90
CA GLN A 150 19.69 1.61 4.52
C GLN A 150 20.07 0.51 3.53
N ASP A 151 21.21 -0.14 3.72
CA ASP A 151 21.67 -1.24 2.88
C ASP A 151 20.70 -2.45 2.92
N PHE A 152 20.16 -2.74 4.11
CA PHE A 152 19.13 -3.77 4.26
C PHE A 152 17.88 -3.46 3.42
N TRP A 153 17.34 -2.25 3.52
CA TRP A 153 16.14 -1.86 2.76
C TRP A 153 16.40 -1.83 1.25
N GLU A 154 17.55 -1.33 0.81
CA GLU A 154 17.89 -1.34 -0.62
C GLU A 154 17.93 -2.75 -1.18
N LYS A 155 18.50 -3.68 -0.44
CA LYS A 155 18.54 -5.10 -0.81
C LYS A 155 17.12 -5.70 -0.85
N ASP A 156 16.34 -5.51 0.20
CA ASP A 156 14.98 -6.03 0.31
C ASP A 156 14.07 -5.48 -0.81
N ILE A 157 14.13 -4.18 -1.09
CA ILE A 157 13.41 -3.55 -2.21
C ILE A 157 13.84 -4.14 -3.55
N ALA A 158 15.13 -4.39 -3.74
CA ALA A 158 15.63 -4.99 -4.98
C ALA A 158 15.12 -6.43 -5.15
N GLU A 159 15.09 -7.21 -4.08
CA GLU A 159 14.54 -8.58 -4.08
C GLU A 159 13.04 -8.58 -4.36
N GLN A 160 12.28 -7.69 -3.73
CA GLN A 160 10.83 -7.56 -3.99
C GLN A 160 10.52 -7.15 -5.43
N ARG A 161 11.28 -6.21 -6.01
CA ARG A 161 11.14 -5.80 -7.43
C ARG A 161 11.42 -6.96 -8.37
N LYS A 162 12.45 -7.74 -8.07
CA LYS A 162 12.78 -8.93 -8.87
C LYS A 162 11.63 -9.93 -8.81
N GLN A 163 11.13 -10.25 -7.62
CA GLN A 163 10.00 -11.17 -7.45
C GLN A 163 8.76 -10.69 -8.20
N GLN A 164 8.45 -9.39 -8.13
CA GLN A 164 7.32 -8.81 -8.88
C GLN A 164 7.49 -8.95 -10.40
N ALA A 165 8.72 -8.78 -10.92
CA ALA A 165 9.00 -8.96 -12.33
C ALA A 165 8.83 -10.44 -12.75
N ASP A 166 9.36 -11.35 -11.95
CA ASP A 166 9.23 -12.80 -12.19
C ASP A 166 7.76 -13.25 -12.16
N ASP A 167 6.98 -12.74 -11.21
CA ASP A 167 5.53 -12.99 -11.10
C ASP A 167 4.78 -12.42 -12.31
N ALA A 168 5.11 -11.21 -12.75
CA ALA A 168 4.49 -10.59 -13.93
C ALA A 168 4.76 -11.39 -15.21
N GLU A 169 5.97 -11.90 -15.38
CA GLU A 169 6.33 -12.77 -16.52
C GLU A 169 5.55 -14.10 -16.45
N LEU A 170 5.46 -14.70 -15.26
CA LEU A 170 4.66 -15.91 -15.04
C LEU A 170 3.20 -15.68 -15.39
N TRP A 171 2.63 -14.55 -14.93
CA TRP A 171 1.25 -14.17 -15.24
C TRP A 171 1.01 -14.02 -16.75
N ALA A 172 1.93 -13.37 -17.47
CA ALA A 172 1.83 -13.22 -18.91
C ALA A 172 1.79 -14.59 -19.62
N LYS A 173 2.69 -15.48 -19.23
CA LYS A 173 2.76 -16.86 -19.78
C LYS A 173 1.50 -17.68 -19.47
N MET A 174 0.93 -17.57 -18.25
CA MET A 174 -0.31 -18.25 -17.88
C MET A 174 -1.49 -17.72 -18.69
N LYS A 175 -1.57 -16.40 -18.89
CA LYS A 175 -2.64 -15.78 -19.69
C LYS A 175 -2.60 -16.24 -21.14
N GLU A 176 -1.41 -16.35 -21.73
CA GLU A 176 -1.24 -16.88 -23.09
C GLU A 176 -1.73 -18.34 -23.21
N ARG A 177 -1.55 -19.14 -22.15
CA ARG A 177 -2.01 -20.55 -22.09
C ARG A 177 -3.47 -20.71 -21.72
N GLY A 178 -4.19 -19.61 -21.45
CA GLY A 178 -5.59 -19.65 -21.00
C GLY A 178 -5.77 -20.22 -19.58
N GLU A 179 -4.70 -20.26 -18.80
CA GLU A 179 -4.72 -20.74 -17.40
C GLU A 179 -5.25 -19.64 -16.47
N ARG A 180 -6.02 -20.04 -15.45
CA ARG A 180 -6.44 -19.16 -14.37
C ARG A 180 -5.55 -19.43 -13.15
N MET A 181 -4.96 -18.36 -12.56
CA MET A 181 -4.32 -18.52 -11.27
C MET A 181 -5.36 -18.91 -10.21
N LYS A 182 -5.02 -19.92 -9.43
CA LYS A 182 -5.72 -20.12 -8.16
C LYS A 182 -5.34 -18.96 -7.24
N PRO A 183 -6.28 -18.39 -6.46
CA PRO A 183 -5.91 -17.47 -5.41
C PRO A 183 -4.81 -18.11 -4.57
N GLY A 184 -3.75 -17.36 -4.28
CA GLY A 184 -2.71 -17.83 -3.36
C GLY A 184 -3.33 -18.25 -2.03
N PRO A 185 -2.69 -19.13 -1.26
CA PRO A 185 -3.19 -19.49 0.06
C PRO A 185 -3.36 -18.19 0.86
N ASP A 186 -4.54 -18.00 1.42
CA ASP A 186 -4.87 -16.86 2.25
C ASP A 186 -3.85 -16.75 3.39
N GLN A 187 -2.91 -15.81 3.28
CA GLN A 187 -1.89 -15.60 4.31
C GLN A 187 -2.50 -15.06 5.61
N THR A 188 -3.74 -14.56 5.56
CA THR A 188 -4.47 -14.06 6.73
C THR A 188 -5.08 -15.22 7.54
N ALA A 189 -5.47 -16.32 6.91
CA ALA A 189 -6.08 -17.47 7.57
C ALA A 189 -5.14 -18.20 8.56
N LYS A 190 -3.82 -18.00 8.48
CA LYS A 190 -2.87 -18.56 9.44
C LYS A 190 -2.72 -17.76 10.75
N LYS A 191 -3.25 -16.55 10.82
CA LYS A 191 -3.07 -15.64 11.98
C LYS A 191 -4.18 -15.72 13.03
N ASP A 192 -5.36 -16.20 12.67
CA ASP A 192 -6.50 -16.28 13.61
C ASP A 192 -6.41 -17.45 14.61
N VAL A 193 -5.48 -18.39 14.42
CA VAL A 193 -5.34 -19.57 15.31
C VAL A 193 -4.48 -19.28 16.55
N ALA A 194 -3.76 -18.18 16.61
CA ALA A 194 -2.79 -17.88 17.69
C ALA A 194 -3.36 -17.02 18.85
N LEU A 195 -4.57 -16.51 18.75
CA LEU A 195 -5.23 -15.79 19.86
C LEU A 195 -6.24 -16.72 20.56
N GLY A 196 -5.70 -17.74 21.23
CA GLY A 196 -6.45 -18.51 22.22
C GLY A 196 -6.78 -17.61 23.42
N VAL A 197 -7.94 -17.01 23.43
CA VAL A 197 -8.54 -16.43 24.62
C VAL A 197 -9.04 -17.61 25.46
N LYS A 198 -8.40 -17.83 26.60
CA LYS A 198 -9.00 -18.52 27.75
C LYS A 198 -9.52 -17.47 28.71
#